data_cdd416fadfa51abaa70ab0c8f32da94f
#
_entry.id   cdd416fadfa51abaa70ab0c8f32da94f
#
_cell.length_a   1.000
_cell.length_b   1.000
_cell.length_c   1.000
_cell.angle_alpha   90.00
_cell.angle_beta   90.00
_cell.angle_gamma   90.00
#
_symmetry.space_group_name_H-M   'P 1'
#
loop_
_entity.id
_entity.type
_entity.pdbx_description
1 polymer ?
#
loop_
_entity_poly.entity_id
_entity_poly.type
_entity_poly.pdbx_seq_one_letter_code
_entity_poly.pdbx_strand_id
1 'polypeptide(L)'
;MQSNIQKQAVAYPRLSFFAKIFSEKYKKFVKGVPNGTLQPHIPYYKIYMQNVKSDVGYAKEKGYEMKRVVLAIKNRLVLEAVTNALKRAGFFVEKSSSQEPERILTLTNALAATYLVMDVTRSGDGTFDMRMKTAHEARRRNPEIKIALLCDNVSDENSAYKVKCAKEDGSIDAFFYESVPPDYLADAIDAL
;
A
#
# COMPACT_ATOMS: atom_id res chain seq x y z
N MET A 1 17.02 -24.57 -5.24
CA MET A 1 16.17 -23.40 -5.00
C MET A 1 14.91 -23.68 -4.15
N GLN A 2 14.52 -24.92 -3.91
CA GLN A 2 13.34 -25.27 -3.07
C GLN A 2 13.58 -25.22 -1.53
N SER A 3 14.84 -25.26 -1.07
CA SER A 3 15.13 -25.35 0.37
C SER A 3 15.01 -24.05 1.17
N ASN A 4 15.03 -22.88 0.50
CA ASN A 4 14.94 -21.58 1.18
C ASN A 4 13.50 -21.10 1.42
N ILE A 5 12.54 -21.55 0.63
CA ILE A 5 11.12 -21.17 0.80
C ILE A 5 10.51 -21.90 2.00
N GLN A 6 10.91 -23.15 2.24
CA GLN A 6 10.43 -23.93 3.38
C GLN A 6 10.95 -23.44 4.73
N LYS A 7 12.17 -22.86 4.79
CA LYS A 7 12.73 -22.34 6.05
C LYS A 7 12.12 -21.01 6.49
N GLN A 8 11.60 -20.20 5.56
CA GLN A 8 10.90 -18.96 5.91
C GLN A 8 9.43 -19.19 6.34
N ALA A 9 8.82 -20.30 5.93
CA ALA A 9 7.44 -20.62 6.28
C ALA A 9 7.24 -20.98 7.76
N VAL A 10 8.31 -21.34 8.48
CA VAL A 10 8.24 -21.74 9.91
C VAL A 10 8.19 -20.51 10.83
N ALA A 11 8.68 -19.35 10.38
CA ALA A 11 8.76 -18.14 11.20
C ALA A 11 7.45 -17.29 11.21
N TYR A 12 6.55 -17.51 10.24
CA TYR A 12 5.32 -16.72 10.10
C TYR A 12 4.14 -17.58 9.66
N PRO A 13 3.27 -18.06 10.57
CA PRO A 13 2.13 -18.93 10.25
C PRO A 13 1.16 -18.36 9.22
N ARG A 14 1.05 -17.04 9.11
CA ARG A 14 0.20 -16.34 8.12
C ARG A 14 0.82 -16.32 6.71
N LEU A 15 2.16 -16.26 6.60
CA LEU A 15 2.86 -16.33 5.32
C LEU A 15 2.86 -17.75 4.71
N SER A 16 2.76 -18.80 5.54
CA SER A 16 2.72 -20.17 5.06
C SER A 16 1.45 -20.47 4.25
N PHE A 17 0.34 -19.86 4.59
CA PHE A 17 -0.94 -20.00 3.88
C PHE A 17 -0.88 -19.34 2.49
N PHE A 18 -0.38 -18.11 2.39
CA PHE A 18 -0.22 -17.41 1.12
C PHE A 18 0.86 -18.04 0.23
N ALA A 19 1.98 -18.47 0.81
CA ALA A 19 3.03 -19.19 0.08
C ALA A 19 2.52 -20.54 -0.48
N LYS A 20 1.63 -21.22 0.23
CA LYS A 20 1.04 -22.48 -0.21
C LYS A 20 0.05 -22.30 -1.36
N ILE A 21 -0.81 -21.26 -1.30
CA ILE A 21 -1.74 -20.90 -2.38
C ILE A 21 -0.97 -20.44 -3.61
N PHE A 22 0.07 -19.60 -3.43
CA PHE A 22 0.92 -19.14 -4.51
C PHE A 22 1.68 -20.27 -5.18
N SER A 23 2.22 -21.21 -4.41
CA SER A 23 2.92 -22.40 -4.91
C SER A 23 1.99 -23.35 -5.69
N GLU A 24 0.78 -23.58 -5.24
CA GLU A 24 -0.21 -24.44 -5.90
C GLU A 24 -0.73 -23.81 -7.22
N LYS A 25 -1.05 -22.51 -7.23
CA LYS A 25 -1.45 -21.79 -8.44
C LYS A 25 -0.30 -21.71 -9.47
N TYR A 26 0.92 -21.48 -9.01
CA TYR A 26 2.10 -21.44 -9.89
C TYR A 26 2.39 -22.80 -10.52
N LYS A 27 2.25 -23.90 -9.79
CA LYS A 27 2.37 -25.28 -10.32
C LYS A 27 1.32 -25.57 -11.38
N LYS A 28 0.08 -25.10 -11.25
CA LYS A 28 -0.98 -25.24 -12.26
C LYS A 28 -0.68 -24.41 -13.51
N PHE A 29 -0.13 -23.21 -13.35
CA PHE A 29 0.21 -22.32 -14.47
C PHE A 29 1.38 -22.86 -15.32
N VAL A 30 2.44 -23.37 -14.67
CA VAL A 30 3.62 -23.94 -15.35
C VAL A 30 3.31 -25.25 -16.07
N LYS A 31 2.35 -26.05 -15.59
CA LYS A 31 1.94 -27.29 -16.27
C LYS A 31 1.14 -27.10 -17.56
N GLY A 32 0.61 -25.90 -17.79
CA GLY A 32 -0.20 -25.57 -18.99
C GLY A 32 0.56 -24.90 -20.13
N VAL A 33 1.86 -24.61 -19.98
CA VAL A 33 2.67 -23.94 -21.02
C VAL A 33 3.49 -24.98 -21.78
N PRO A 34 3.25 -25.20 -23.09
CA PRO A 34 4.10 -26.05 -23.91
C PRO A 34 5.52 -25.50 -23.97
N ASN A 35 6.51 -26.39 -23.86
CA ASN A 35 7.93 -26.03 -23.94
C ASN A 35 8.23 -25.15 -25.15
N GLY A 36 8.70 -23.94 -24.91
CA GLY A 36 9.40 -23.13 -25.90
C GLY A 36 8.82 -21.79 -26.33
N THR A 37 7.67 -21.34 -25.84
CA THR A 37 7.11 -20.06 -26.25
C THR A 37 6.66 -19.18 -25.08
N LEU A 38 7.61 -18.63 -24.35
CA LEU A 38 7.39 -17.43 -23.56
C LEU A 38 7.35 -16.23 -24.53
N GLN A 39 6.16 -15.82 -24.94
CA GLN A 39 6.01 -14.58 -25.70
C GLN A 39 6.33 -13.39 -24.76
N PRO A 40 7.25 -12.47 -25.15
CA PRO A 40 7.77 -11.42 -24.28
C PRO A 40 6.86 -10.19 -24.10
N HIS A 41 5.55 -10.28 -24.38
CA HIS A 41 4.71 -9.09 -24.51
C HIS A 41 3.44 -9.01 -23.66
N ILE A 42 3.26 -9.86 -22.66
CA ILE A 42 2.23 -9.58 -21.66
C ILE A 42 2.90 -8.76 -20.55
N PRO A 43 2.56 -7.48 -20.35
CA PRO A 43 3.17 -6.70 -19.29
C PRO A 43 2.97 -7.43 -17.95
N TYR A 44 4.06 -7.70 -17.25
CA TYR A 44 4.07 -8.35 -15.91
C TYR A 44 3.01 -7.75 -14.98
N TYR A 45 2.73 -6.46 -15.11
CA TYR A 45 1.65 -5.73 -14.47
C TYR A 45 0.25 -6.33 -14.74
N LYS A 46 -0.06 -6.75 -15.97
CA LYS A 46 -1.38 -7.33 -16.30
C LYS A 46 -1.60 -8.68 -15.62
N ILE A 47 -0.57 -9.52 -15.57
CA ILE A 47 -0.61 -10.81 -14.88
C ILE A 47 -0.70 -10.58 -13.36
N TYR A 48 0.07 -9.63 -12.83
CA TYR A 48 0.03 -9.23 -11.43
C TYR A 48 -1.37 -8.72 -11.03
N MET A 49 -1.99 -7.84 -11.82
CA MET A 49 -3.32 -7.29 -11.54
C MET A 49 -4.45 -8.32 -11.70
N GLN A 50 -4.33 -9.30 -12.59
CA GLN A 50 -5.28 -10.41 -12.67
C GLN A 50 -5.19 -11.31 -11.43
N ASN A 51 -4.00 -11.57 -10.93
CA ASN A 51 -3.79 -12.35 -9.70
C ASN A 51 -4.30 -11.62 -8.48
N VAL A 52 -4.03 -10.30 -8.35
CA VAL A 52 -4.55 -9.48 -7.25
C VAL A 52 -6.08 -9.47 -7.24
N LYS A 53 -6.74 -9.31 -8.40
CA LYS A 53 -8.21 -9.37 -8.50
C LYS A 53 -8.78 -10.74 -8.09
N SER A 54 -8.10 -11.83 -8.47
CA SER A 54 -8.54 -13.18 -8.09
C SER A 54 -8.37 -13.45 -6.59
N ASP A 55 -7.29 -12.94 -5.99
CA ASP A 55 -7.01 -13.11 -4.57
C ASP A 55 -7.95 -12.26 -3.70
N VAL A 56 -8.30 -11.07 -4.16
CA VAL A 56 -9.33 -10.21 -3.54
C VAL A 56 -10.70 -10.89 -3.59
N GLY A 57 -11.09 -11.48 -4.73
CA GLY A 57 -12.34 -12.24 -4.86
C GLY A 57 -12.40 -13.42 -3.90
N TYR A 58 -11.32 -14.20 -3.81
CA TYR A 58 -11.24 -15.36 -2.92
C TYR A 58 -11.25 -14.97 -1.43
N ALA A 59 -10.56 -13.88 -1.06
CA ALA A 59 -10.56 -13.37 0.31
C ALA A 59 -11.96 -12.90 0.73
N LYS A 60 -12.69 -12.23 -0.18
CA LYS A 60 -14.06 -11.76 0.06
C LYS A 60 -15.05 -12.93 0.27
N GLU A 61 -14.92 -14.02 -0.49
CA GLU A 61 -15.72 -15.24 -0.32
C GLU A 61 -15.47 -15.94 1.03
N LYS A 62 -14.26 -15.77 1.61
CA LYS A 62 -13.88 -16.34 2.91
C LYS A 62 -14.11 -15.40 4.09
N GLY A 63 -14.66 -14.19 3.87
CA GLY A 63 -14.87 -13.18 4.92
C GLY A 63 -13.60 -12.51 5.45
N TYR A 64 -12.46 -12.68 4.76
CA TYR A 64 -11.23 -11.96 5.09
C TYR A 64 -11.18 -10.64 4.31
N GLU A 65 -11.41 -9.54 4.99
CA GLU A 65 -11.20 -8.21 4.42
C GLU A 65 -9.70 -7.95 4.27
N MET A 66 -9.21 -7.89 3.03
CA MET A 66 -7.81 -7.61 2.76
C MET A 66 -7.56 -6.10 2.86
N LYS A 67 -6.85 -5.67 3.89
CA LYS A 67 -6.44 -4.28 4.09
C LYS A 67 -5.38 -3.90 3.04
N ARG A 68 -5.75 -3.05 2.08
CA ARG A 68 -4.89 -2.61 0.96
C ARG A 68 -4.49 -1.17 1.16
N VAL A 69 -3.19 -0.91 1.17
CA VAL A 69 -2.64 0.43 1.37
C VAL A 69 -1.77 0.86 0.19
N VAL A 70 -1.97 2.08 -0.27
CA VAL A 70 -1.09 2.77 -1.20
C VAL A 70 -0.22 3.75 -0.43
N LEU A 71 1.10 3.68 -0.64
CA LEU A 71 2.07 4.59 -0.06
C LEU A 71 2.61 5.55 -1.13
N ALA A 72 2.47 6.84 -0.91
CA ALA A 72 3.07 7.90 -1.72
C ALA A 72 4.02 8.75 -0.84
N ILE A 73 5.15 8.17 -0.50
CA ILE A 73 6.18 8.73 0.38
C ILE A 73 7.45 8.95 -0.44
N LYS A 74 7.97 10.17 -0.45
CA LYS A 74 9.16 10.56 -1.20
C LYS A 74 10.47 10.10 -0.54
N ASN A 75 10.52 10.17 0.79
CA ASN A 75 11.68 9.73 1.54
C ASN A 75 11.79 8.20 1.49
N ARG A 76 12.80 7.69 0.79
CA ARG A 76 12.97 6.25 0.56
C ARG A 76 13.19 5.44 1.84
N LEU A 77 13.89 5.99 2.82
CA LEU A 77 14.13 5.29 4.10
C LEU A 77 12.83 5.14 4.88
N VAL A 78 12.05 6.21 4.96
CA VAL A 78 10.72 6.20 5.60
C VAL A 78 9.78 5.25 4.83
N LEU A 79 9.75 5.33 3.50
CA LEU A 79 8.95 4.46 2.65
C LEU A 79 9.23 2.97 2.91
N GLU A 80 10.50 2.56 2.95
CA GLU A 80 10.87 1.16 3.19
C GLU A 80 10.54 0.73 4.64
N ALA A 81 10.79 1.58 5.62
CA ALA A 81 10.47 1.31 7.01
C ALA A 81 8.96 1.10 7.22
N VAL A 82 8.13 2.03 6.71
CA VAL A 82 6.66 1.95 6.77
C VAL A 82 6.14 0.75 5.97
N THR A 83 6.68 0.49 4.77
CA THR A 83 6.32 -0.68 3.97
C THR A 83 6.53 -1.99 4.74
N ASN A 84 7.67 -2.12 5.40
CA ASN A 84 8.00 -3.33 6.14
C ASN A 84 7.11 -3.50 7.38
N ALA A 85 6.82 -2.43 8.09
CA ALA A 85 5.92 -2.45 9.26
C ALA A 85 4.49 -2.84 8.86
N LEU A 86 3.91 -2.21 7.84
CA LEU A 86 2.57 -2.52 7.35
C LEU A 86 2.45 -3.95 6.82
N LYS A 87 3.49 -4.44 6.11
CA LYS A 87 3.51 -5.86 5.67
C LYS A 87 3.53 -6.83 6.85
N ARG A 88 4.28 -6.53 7.91
CA ARG A 88 4.26 -7.34 9.14
C ARG A 88 2.88 -7.32 9.81
N ALA A 89 2.20 -6.19 9.78
CA ALA A 89 0.83 -6.03 10.29
C ALA A 89 -0.25 -6.69 9.39
N GLY A 90 0.15 -7.27 8.25
CA GLY A 90 -0.75 -8.04 7.38
C GLY A 90 -1.43 -7.23 6.28
N PHE A 91 -0.98 -6.01 6.01
CA PHE A 91 -1.46 -5.21 4.89
C PHE A 91 -0.88 -5.67 3.57
N PHE A 92 -1.68 -5.59 2.52
CA PHE A 92 -1.18 -5.56 1.16
C PHE A 92 -0.72 -4.14 0.83
N VAL A 93 0.58 -3.97 0.61
CA VAL A 93 1.22 -2.66 0.45
C VAL A 93 1.70 -2.47 -0.97
N GLU A 94 1.27 -1.39 -1.61
CA GLU A 94 1.78 -0.95 -2.91
C GLU A 94 2.38 0.45 -2.78
N LYS A 95 3.52 0.66 -3.44
CA LYS A 95 4.27 1.92 -3.42
C LYS A 95 4.03 2.69 -4.70
N SER A 96 3.61 3.94 -4.59
CA SER A 96 3.56 4.82 -5.76
C SER A 96 4.97 5.14 -6.25
N SER A 97 5.21 4.93 -7.53
CA SER A 97 6.47 5.31 -8.18
C SER A 97 6.57 6.81 -8.47
N SER A 98 5.48 7.54 -8.31
CA SER A 98 5.37 8.98 -8.58
C SER A 98 4.67 9.70 -7.44
N GLN A 99 5.02 10.96 -7.24
CA GLN A 99 4.33 11.87 -6.31
C GLN A 99 3.19 12.64 -6.98
N GLU A 100 3.04 12.49 -8.30
CA GLU A 100 2.00 13.14 -9.10
C GLU A 100 0.60 12.65 -8.69
N PRO A 101 -0.35 13.56 -8.41
CA PRO A 101 -1.68 13.22 -7.89
C PRO A 101 -2.43 12.21 -8.74
N GLU A 102 -2.47 12.38 -10.06
CA GLU A 102 -3.22 11.48 -10.95
C GLU A 102 -2.67 10.06 -10.97
N ARG A 103 -1.35 9.88 -10.83
CA ARG A 103 -0.74 8.54 -10.74
C ARG A 103 -1.05 7.87 -9.41
N ILE A 104 -1.05 8.62 -8.32
CA ILE A 104 -1.45 8.12 -7.01
C ILE A 104 -2.91 7.67 -7.04
N LEU A 105 -3.81 8.51 -7.55
CA LEU A 105 -5.23 8.22 -7.67
C LEU A 105 -5.52 7.02 -8.58
N THR A 106 -4.81 6.93 -9.71
CA THR A 106 -4.93 5.78 -10.62
C THR A 106 -4.54 4.48 -9.92
N LEU A 107 -3.43 4.48 -9.19
CA LEU A 107 -2.95 3.31 -8.43
C LEU A 107 -3.94 2.94 -7.32
N THR A 108 -4.41 3.94 -6.55
CA THR A 108 -5.40 3.78 -5.48
C THR A 108 -6.69 3.12 -5.99
N ASN A 109 -7.21 3.59 -7.13
CA ASN A 109 -8.39 3.02 -7.75
C ASN A 109 -8.14 1.60 -8.32
N ALA A 110 -7.02 1.40 -9.00
CA ALA A 110 -6.68 0.12 -9.61
C ALA A 110 -6.59 -1.01 -8.57
N LEU A 111 -6.11 -0.68 -7.37
CA LEU A 111 -6.00 -1.62 -6.25
C LEU A 111 -7.28 -1.70 -5.41
N ALA A 112 -8.25 -0.83 -5.65
CA ALA A 112 -9.37 -0.60 -4.73
C ALA A 112 -8.83 -0.45 -3.28
N ALA A 113 -7.84 0.44 -3.10
CA ALA A 113 -7.16 0.61 -1.84
C ALA A 113 -8.12 1.12 -0.76
N THR A 114 -7.99 0.55 0.44
CA THR A 114 -8.75 0.96 1.61
C THR A 114 -8.03 2.03 2.43
N TYR A 115 -6.72 2.16 2.21
CA TYR A 115 -5.88 3.15 2.88
C TYR A 115 -4.97 3.87 1.86
N LEU A 116 -4.81 5.18 2.05
CA LEU A 116 -3.87 6.02 1.32
C LEU A 116 -2.98 6.77 2.32
N VAL A 117 -1.68 6.53 2.27
CA VAL A 117 -0.70 7.19 3.14
C VAL A 117 0.25 8.02 2.29
N MET A 118 0.35 9.31 2.57
CA MET A 118 1.16 10.26 1.79
C MET A 118 2.05 11.07 2.72
N ASP A 119 3.27 11.38 2.31
CA ASP A 119 4.09 12.37 2.99
C ASP A 119 3.77 13.80 2.52
N VAL A 120 3.98 14.78 3.39
CA VAL A 120 3.90 16.20 3.05
C VAL A 120 5.30 16.75 2.91
N THR A 121 5.59 17.37 1.77
CA THR A 121 6.89 17.96 1.45
C THR A 121 6.77 19.46 1.24
N ARG A 122 7.89 20.19 1.41
CA ARG A 122 7.92 21.65 1.27
C ARG A 122 7.67 22.15 -0.16
N SER A 123 7.96 21.30 -1.15
CA SER A 123 7.89 21.69 -2.57
C SER A 123 7.52 20.54 -3.48
N GLY A 124 7.01 20.87 -4.67
CA GLY A 124 6.61 19.92 -5.69
C GLY A 124 5.22 19.34 -5.43
N ASP A 125 4.98 18.15 -5.97
CA ASP A 125 3.65 17.49 -5.92
C ASP A 125 3.28 16.95 -4.54
N GLY A 126 4.22 16.96 -3.59
CA GLY A 126 3.99 16.54 -2.20
C GLY A 126 3.61 17.67 -1.25
N THR A 127 3.41 18.91 -1.70
CA THR A 127 3.00 20.02 -0.82
C THR A 127 1.65 19.75 -0.17
N PHE A 128 1.42 20.35 1.00
CA PHE A 128 0.17 20.18 1.75
C PHE A 128 -1.05 20.38 0.87
N ASP A 129 -1.11 21.48 0.10
CA ASP A 129 -2.25 21.80 -0.74
C ASP A 129 -2.49 20.74 -1.84
N MET A 130 -1.41 20.20 -2.43
CA MET A 130 -1.51 19.13 -3.42
C MET A 130 -1.97 17.82 -2.78
N ARG A 131 -1.48 17.49 -1.58
CA ARG A 131 -1.93 16.31 -0.83
C ARG A 131 -3.39 16.39 -0.44
N MET A 132 -3.87 17.58 -0.02
CA MET A 132 -5.29 17.79 0.30
C MET A 132 -6.18 17.64 -0.94
N LYS A 133 -5.77 18.18 -2.11
CA LYS A 133 -6.49 17.93 -3.38
C LYS A 133 -6.54 16.45 -3.72
N THR A 134 -5.42 15.75 -3.57
CA THR A 134 -5.36 14.29 -3.80
C THR A 134 -6.26 13.53 -2.83
N ALA A 135 -6.28 13.91 -1.55
CA ALA A 135 -7.11 13.31 -0.52
C ALA A 135 -8.60 13.49 -0.81
N HIS A 136 -9.02 14.71 -1.14
CA HIS A 136 -10.42 15.01 -1.50
C HIS A 136 -10.87 14.21 -2.73
N GLU A 137 -10.03 14.13 -3.76
CA GLU A 137 -10.36 13.39 -4.96
C GLU A 137 -10.36 11.87 -4.72
N ALA A 138 -9.45 11.35 -3.89
CA ALA A 138 -9.47 9.95 -3.48
C ALA A 138 -10.76 9.60 -2.74
N ARG A 139 -11.19 10.45 -1.79
CA ARG A 139 -12.42 10.25 -1.02
C ARG A 139 -13.67 10.41 -1.90
N ARG A 140 -13.64 11.31 -2.89
CA ARG A 140 -14.74 11.44 -3.88
C ARG A 140 -14.92 10.15 -4.69
N ARG A 141 -13.81 9.47 -5.06
CA ARG A 141 -13.84 8.21 -5.83
C ARG A 141 -14.14 6.99 -4.95
N ASN A 142 -13.69 7.02 -3.70
CA ASN A 142 -13.94 5.97 -2.70
C ASN A 142 -14.22 6.63 -1.34
N PRO A 143 -15.51 6.82 -0.95
CA PRO A 143 -15.87 7.46 0.31
C PRO A 143 -15.35 6.76 1.57
N GLU A 144 -15.12 5.46 1.51
CA GLU A 144 -14.65 4.65 2.64
C GLU A 144 -13.12 4.64 2.79
N ILE A 145 -12.38 5.29 1.88
CA ILE A 145 -10.92 5.30 1.95
C ILE A 145 -10.43 6.05 3.17
N LYS A 146 -9.51 5.43 3.91
CA LYS A 146 -8.83 6.05 5.04
C LYS A 146 -7.56 6.75 4.57
N ILE A 147 -7.40 7.99 4.96
CA ILE A 147 -6.32 8.87 4.49
C ILE A 147 -5.46 9.29 5.67
N ALA A 148 -4.16 9.02 5.59
CA ALA A 148 -3.17 9.44 6.57
C ALA A 148 -2.06 10.27 5.92
N LEU A 149 -1.63 11.33 6.60
CA LEU A 149 -0.51 12.16 6.18
C LEU A 149 0.67 12.02 7.13
N LEU A 150 1.89 11.93 6.55
CA LEU A 150 3.15 12.02 7.28
C LEU A 150 3.72 13.42 7.11
N CYS A 151 4.24 14.02 8.16
CA CYS A 151 4.86 15.35 8.10
C CYS A 151 6.10 15.42 8.99
N ASP A 152 7.05 16.24 8.55
CA ASP A 152 8.23 16.60 9.34
C ASP A 152 7.88 17.80 10.25
N ASN A 153 7.81 17.54 11.55
CA ASN A 153 7.50 18.58 12.54
C ASN A 153 8.72 19.38 13.01
N VAL A 154 9.91 18.96 12.65
CA VAL A 154 11.16 19.63 13.05
C VAL A 154 11.56 20.68 12.03
N SER A 155 11.56 20.30 10.75
CA SER A 155 12.03 21.19 9.69
C SER A 155 10.90 21.92 8.94
N ASP A 156 9.62 21.54 9.14
CA ASP A 156 8.44 22.22 8.53
C ASP A 156 7.24 22.28 9.49
N GLU A 157 7.39 23.07 10.54
CA GLU A 157 6.36 23.27 11.58
C GLU A 157 5.04 23.80 11.00
N ASN A 158 5.10 24.68 9.99
CA ASN A 158 3.90 25.23 9.37
C ASN A 158 3.06 24.17 8.65
N SER A 159 3.70 23.29 7.87
CA SER A 159 3.01 22.19 7.22
C SER A 159 2.48 21.19 8.26
N ALA A 160 3.24 20.91 9.32
CA ALA A 160 2.79 20.04 10.40
C ALA A 160 1.55 20.58 11.10
N TYR A 161 1.49 21.89 11.36
CA TYR A 161 0.31 22.54 11.91
C TYR A 161 -0.92 22.42 11.00
N LYS A 162 -0.76 22.68 9.70
CA LYS A 162 -1.85 22.51 8.71
C LYS A 162 -2.38 21.09 8.66
N VAL A 163 -1.49 20.08 8.70
CA VAL A 163 -1.87 18.67 8.70
C VAL A 163 -2.65 18.30 9.96
N LYS A 164 -2.23 18.83 11.12
CA LYS A 164 -2.99 18.68 12.37
C LYS A 164 -4.39 19.26 12.27
N CYS A 165 -4.55 20.49 11.76
CA CYS A 165 -5.85 21.10 11.53
C CYS A 165 -6.73 20.27 10.58
N ALA A 166 -6.15 19.70 9.50
CA ALA A 166 -6.88 18.86 8.57
C ALA A 166 -7.37 17.54 9.20
N LYS A 167 -6.68 17.04 10.23
CA LYS A 167 -7.18 15.92 11.04
C LYS A 167 -8.32 16.37 11.97
N GLU A 168 -8.19 17.53 12.59
CA GLU A 168 -9.20 18.06 13.52
C GLU A 168 -10.52 18.39 12.82
N ASP A 169 -10.47 18.87 11.58
CA ASP A 169 -11.66 19.16 10.75
C ASP A 169 -12.22 17.95 10.00
N GLY A 170 -11.58 16.77 10.12
CA GLY A 170 -12.03 15.54 9.48
C GLY A 170 -11.70 15.41 8.00
N SER A 171 -10.90 16.30 7.44
CA SER A 171 -10.46 16.23 6.04
C SER A 171 -9.55 15.04 5.77
N ILE A 172 -8.85 14.53 6.80
CA ILE A 172 -8.07 13.29 6.80
C ILE A 172 -8.37 12.46 8.05
N ASP A 173 -8.06 11.15 8.02
CA ASP A 173 -8.37 10.24 9.12
C ASP A 173 -7.26 10.16 10.17
N ALA A 174 -6.00 10.36 9.76
CA ALA A 174 -4.86 10.35 10.67
C ALA A 174 -3.72 11.25 10.18
N PHE A 175 -2.84 11.63 11.10
CA PHE A 175 -1.55 12.20 10.76
C PHE A 175 -0.45 11.62 11.66
N PHE A 176 0.77 11.59 11.14
CA PHE A 176 1.94 11.12 11.86
C PHE A 176 3.13 12.02 11.59
N TYR A 177 3.99 12.15 12.58
CA TYR A 177 5.31 12.75 12.37
C TYR A 177 6.27 11.70 11.80
N GLU A 178 7.20 12.08 10.93
CA GLU A 178 8.19 11.15 10.37
C GLU A 178 9.09 10.49 11.43
N SER A 179 9.18 11.09 12.62
CA SER A 179 9.93 10.57 13.77
C SER A 179 9.23 9.42 14.50
N VAL A 180 7.97 9.13 14.18
CA VAL A 180 7.20 8.05 14.83
C VAL A 180 7.75 6.68 14.45
N PRO A 181 7.87 5.73 15.38
CA PRO A 181 8.26 4.37 15.06
C PRO A 181 7.32 3.75 14.02
N PRO A 182 7.85 3.10 12.95
CA PRO A 182 7.02 2.54 11.88
C PRO A 182 6.01 1.49 12.34
N ASP A 183 6.31 0.73 13.39
CA ASP A 183 5.37 -0.27 13.95
C ASP A 183 4.18 0.41 14.63
N TYR A 184 4.41 1.49 15.38
CA TYR A 184 3.32 2.30 15.94
C TYR A 184 2.42 2.90 14.84
N LEU A 185 3.03 3.40 13.75
CA LEU A 185 2.27 3.90 12.62
C LEU A 185 1.40 2.80 11.99
N ALA A 186 1.94 1.58 11.84
CA ALA A 186 1.19 0.46 11.28
C ALA A 186 0.01 0.06 12.18
N ASP A 187 0.20 0.00 13.49
CA ASP A 187 -0.86 -0.30 14.46
C ASP A 187 -1.94 0.79 14.46
N ALA A 188 -1.55 2.07 14.38
CA ALA A 188 -2.48 3.18 14.33
C ALA A 188 -3.29 3.22 13.03
N ILE A 189 -2.69 2.86 11.88
CA ILE A 189 -3.42 2.70 10.60
C ILE A 189 -4.37 1.51 10.68
N ASP A 190 -4.00 0.43 11.34
CA ASP A 190 -4.85 -0.76 11.51
C ASP A 190 -6.11 -0.47 12.34
N ALA A 191 -6.06 0.53 13.18
CA ALA A 191 -7.14 0.96 14.06
C ALA A 191 -8.13 1.96 13.41
N LEU A 192 -7.87 2.47 12.19
CA LEU A 192 -8.76 3.41 11.47
C LEU A 192 -9.95 2.70 10.84
#